data_32fa5e69337b32ac9dde4e3100d6798c
#
_entry.id   32fa5e69337b32ac9dde4e3100d6798c
#
_cell.length_a   1.000
_cell.length_b   1.000
_cell.length_c   1.000
_cell.angle_alpha   90.00
_cell.angle_beta   90.00
_cell.angle_gamma   90.00
#
_symmetry.space_group_name_H-M   'P 1'
#
loop_
_entity.id
_entity.type
_entity.pdbx_description
1 polymer ?
#
loop_
_entity_poly.entity_id
_entity_poly.type
_entity_poly.pdbx_seq_one_letter_code
_entity_poly.pdbx_strand_id
1 'polypeptide(L)'
;IVRHCPKRRQTMLFSATLTSGVEELAEFSMKNPARLSADQIGTTPGTLTEEVLRLRPGAAAMKEAHLLAIVARTFTKRCIIFSRTKQQAHRLKIIMGIHGLKACELHGDLTQTQRLAALEEFRTGEATHMVATDVAARGIDISGLTHVLNFALPDSPETYIHRTGRTGRTGRGQAGQGAGARRHHAH
;
A
#
# COMPACT_ATOMS: atom_id res chain seq x y z
N ILE A 1 -14.57 24.89 -5.96
CA ILE A 1 -15.58 24.29 -5.07
C ILE A 1 -15.82 25.19 -3.86
N VAL A 2 -14.84 25.48 -2.98
CA VAL A 2 -15.01 26.25 -1.74
C VAL A 2 -15.70 27.59 -1.94
N ARG A 3 -15.37 28.32 -3.03
CA ARG A 3 -15.98 29.61 -3.38
C ARG A 3 -17.46 29.53 -3.76
N HIS A 4 -17.93 28.36 -4.18
CA HIS A 4 -19.32 28.11 -4.58
C HIS A 4 -20.20 27.51 -3.47
N CYS A 5 -19.59 27.24 -2.31
CA CYS A 5 -20.33 26.76 -1.15
C CYS A 5 -21.00 27.91 -0.38
N PRO A 6 -22.11 27.65 0.31
CA PRO A 6 -22.75 28.64 1.20
C PRO A 6 -21.75 29.24 2.20
N LYS A 7 -21.91 30.53 2.51
CA LYS A 7 -21.04 31.22 3.48
C LYS A 7 -21.18 30.64 4.90
N ARG A 8 -22.40 30.24 5.29
CA ARG A 8 -22.69 29.58 6.56
C ARG A 8 -22.60 28.07 6.36
N ARG A 9 -21.47 27.49 6.70
CA ARG A 9 -21.21 26.04 6.58
C ARG A 9 -20.23 25.58 7.65
N GLN A 10 -20.24 24.30 7.95
CA GLN A 10 -19.16 23.62 8.65
C GLN A 10 -18.22 22.99 7.60
N THR A 11 -16.93 23.26 7.73
CA THR A 11 -15.90 22.68 6.88
C THR A 11 -15.02 21.77 7.73
N MET A 12 -14.83 20.53 7.27
CA MET A 12 -13.94 19.56 7.92
C MET A 12 -12.93 19.05 6.89
N LEU A 13 -11.65 19.06 7.26
CA LEU A 13 -10.55 18.56 6.46
C LEU A 13 -9.94 17.35 7.16
N PHE A 14 -9.92 16.21 6.47
CA PHE A 14 -9.31 14.99 6.96
C PHE A 14 -8.09 14.67 6.11
N SER A 15 -6.96 14.46 6.74
CA SER A 15 -5.72 14.04 6.07
C SER A 15 -4.94 13.10 6.98
N ALA A 16 -4.31 12.08 6.38
CA ALA A 16 -3.38 11.22 7.09
C ALA A 16 -2.00 11.86 7.28
N THR A 17 -1.69 12.91 6.50
CA THR A 17 -0.42 13.63 6.55
C THR A 17 -0.67 15.13 6.54
N LEU A 18 0.01 15.87 7.40
CA LEU A 18 -0.01 17.34 7.43
C LEU A 18 1.20 17.84 6.61
N THR A 19 1.01 17.97 5.31
CA THR A 19 1.98 18.63 4.41
C THR A 19 1.71 20.11 4.33
N SER A 20 2.70 20.92 3.90
CA SER A 20 2.52 22.36 3.67
C SER A 20 1.31 22.67 2.78
N GLY A 21 1.10 21.88 1.72
CA GLY A 21 -0.07 22.05 0.83
C GLY A 21 -1.41 21.76 1.51
N VAL A 22 -1.46 20.86 2.51
CA VAL A 22 -2.66 20.61 3.32
C VAL A 22 -2.90 21.77 4.27
N GLU A 23 -1.85 22.35 4.85
CA GLU A 23 -1.95 23.53 5.72
C GLU A 23 -2.43 24.75 4.94
N GLU A 24 -1.87 25.05 3.77
CA GLU A 24 -2.35 26.12 2.89
C GLU A 24 -3.82 25.94 2.51
N LEU A 25 -4.25 24.71 2.21
CA LEU A 25 -5.64 24.41 1.92
C LEU A 25 -6.54 24.64 3.13
N ALA A 26 -6.08 24.30 4.33
CA ALA A 26 -6.81 24.54 5.58
C ALA A 26 -6.98 26.04 5.83
N GLU A 27 -5.92 26.82 5.69
CA GLU A 27 -5.95 28.29 5.84
C GLU A 27 -6.90 28.96 4.83
N PHE A 28 -6.86 28.48 3.57
CA PHE A 28 -7.74 28.99 2.52
C PHE A 28 -9.22 28.65 2.74
N SER A 29 -9.51 27.49 3.30
CA SER A 29 -10.89 26.95 3.34
C SER A 29 -11.60 27.07 4.69
N MET A 30 -10.86 27.32 5.77
CA MET A 30 -11.39 27.31 7.13
C MET A 30 -10.98 28.57 7.92
N LYS A 31 -11.79 28.94 8.91
CA LYS A 31 -11.50 30.04 9.84
C LYS A 31 -11.30 29.45 11.24
N ASN A 32 -10.12 29.67 11.82
CA ASN A 32 -9.74 29.18 13.15
C ASN A 32 -10.11 27.69 13.36
N PRO A 33 -9.61 26.76 12.52
CA PRO A 33 -9.99 25.36 12.65
C PRO A 33 -9.46 24.75 13.94
N ALA A 34 -10.28 23.95 14.62
CA ALA A 34 -9.80 23.05 15.66
C ALA A 34 -8.97 21.92 15.01
N ARG A 35 -7.73 21.72 15.47
CA ARG A 35 -6.85 20.66 14.99
C ARG A 35 -6.94 19.48 15.94
N LEU A 36 -7.37 18.34 15.41
CA LEU A 36 -7.45 17.08 16.14
C LEU A 36 -6.51 16.08 15.48
N SER A 37 -5.61 15.48 16.26
CA SER A 37 -4.74 14.40 15.81
C SER A 37 -5.09 13.14 16.61
N ALA A 38 -5.40 12.05 15.91
CA ALA A 38 -5.71 10.76 16.54
C ALA A 38 -4.44 9.97 16.90
N ASP A 39 -3.36 10.14 16.10
CA ASP A 39 -2.09 9.46 16.27
C ASP A 39 -0.91 10.42 16.09
N GLN A 40 0.30 10.00 16.50
CA GLN A 40 1.51 10.75 16.16
C GLN A 40 1.70 10.77 14.65
N ILE A 41 1.77 11.98 14.10
CA ILE A 41 1.93 12.20 12.66
C ILE A 41 3.25 11.56 12.20
N GLY A 42 3.17 10.73 11.16
CA GLY A 42 4.36 10.16 10.52
C GLY A 42 4.90 8.88 11.15
N THR A 43 4.15 8.22 12.02
CA THR A 43 4.55 6.93 12.60
C THR A 43 3.80 5.77 11.96
N THR A 44 4.49 4.64 11.83
CA THR A 44 3.86 3.35 11.47
C THR A 44 3.12 2.79 12.68
N PRO A 45 1.96 2.11 12.49
CA PRO A 45 1.25 1.48 13.60
C PRO A 45 2.16 0.51 14.37
N GLY A 46 2.11 0.53 15.71
CA GLY A 46 2.94 -0.34 16.55
C GLY A 46 2.71 -1.86 16.35
N THR A 47 1.67 -2.22 15.63
CA THR A 47 1.36 -3.61 15.22
C THR A 47 2.02 -4.04 13.91
N LEU A 48 2.73 -3.11 13.23
CA LEU A 48 3.41 -3.39 11.96
C LEU A 48 4.80 -3.96 12.23
N THR A 49 5.09 -5.13 11.63
CA THR A 49 6.46 -5.68 11.56
C THR A 49 7.06 -5.31 10.23
N GLU A 50 8.26 -4.72 10.26
CA GLU A 50 8.99 -4.29 9.07
C GLU A 50 10.22 -5.17 8.87
N GLU A 51 10.41 -5.66 7.63
CA GLU A 51 11.55 -6.47 7.24
C GLU A 51 12.20 -5.90 5.98
N VAL A 52 13.54 -5.91 5.93
CA VAL A 52 14.32 -5.41 4.80
C VAL A 52 15.19 -6.52 4.23
N LEU A 53 14.92 -6.88 2.97
CA LEU A 53 15.80 -7.77 2.21
C LEU A 53 16.87 -6.95 1.48
N ARG A 54 18.13 -7.11 1.91
CA ARG A 54 19.28 -6.48 1.24
C ARG A 54 19.82 -7.41 0.16
N LEU A 55 19.82 -6.93 -1.08
CA LEU A 55 20.45 -7.63 -2.20
C LEU A 55 21.90 -7.17 -2.33
N ARG A 56 22.79 -8.12 -2.66
CA ARG A 56 24.20 -7.80 -2.93
C ARG A 56 24.34 -6.92 -4.17
N PRO A 57 25.35 -6.06 -4.27
CA PRO A 57 25.66 -5.34 -5.50
C PRO A 57 25.77 -6.33 -6.68
N GLY A 58 25.16 -6.00 -7.81
CA GLY A 58 25.10 -6.87 -8.99
C GLY A 58 23.94 -7.89 -8.99
N ALA A 59 23.26 -8.11 -7.88
CA ALA A 59 22.14 -9.04 -7.79
C ALA A 59 20.78 -8.42 -8.22
N ALA A 60 20.78 -7.26 -8.86
CA ALA A 60 19.54 -6.61 -9.31
C ALA A 60 18.69 -7.52 -10.24
N ALA A 61 19.34 -8.31 -11.10
CA ALA A 61 18.69 -9.29 -11.96
C ALA A 61 17.95 -10.40 -11.17
N MET A 62 18.37 -10.66 -9.93
CA MET A 62 17.76 -11.67 -9.05
C MET A 62 16.55 -11.13 -8.27
N LYS A 63 16.24 -9.84 -8.39
CA LYS A 63 15.19 -9.19 -7.60
C LYS A 63 13.82 -9.82 -7.83
N GLU A 64 13.50 -10.16 -9.08
CA GLU A 64 12.23 -10.82 -9.44
C GLU A 64 12.19 -12.26 -8.88
N ALA A 65 13.31 -12.99 -8.94
CA ALA A 65 13.40 -14.33 -8.36
C ALA A 65 13.22 -14.32 -6.83
N HIS A 66 13.78 -13.34 -6.13
CA HIS A 66 13.57 -13.17 -4.69
C HIS A 66 12.11 -12.82 -4.38
N LEU A 67 11.49 -11.93 -5.17
CA LEU A 67 10.07 -11.63 -5.03
C LEU A 67 9.24 -12.92 -5.14
N LEU A 68 9.43 -13.69 -6.22
CA LEU A 68 8.70 -14.94 -6.45
C LEU A 68 8.89 -15.93 -5.30
N ALA A 69 10.12 -16.09 -4.79
CA ALA A 69 10.38 -16.96 -3.66
C ALA A 69 9.63 -16.52 -2.39
N ILE A 70 9.58 -15.22 -2.12
CA ILE A 70 8.88 -14.66 -0.94
C ILE A 70 7.37 -14.85 -1.07
N VAL A 71 6.77 -14.48 -2.20
CA VAL A 71 5.31 -14.53 -2.36
C VAL A 71 4.79 -15.96 -2.50
N ALA A 72 5.60 -16.88 -3.03
CA ALA A 72 5.23 -18.29 -3.14
C ALA A 72 5.30 -19.04 -1.81
N ARG A 73 6.17 -18.63 -0.89
CA ARG A 73 6.45 -19.39 0.35
C ARG A 73 5.97 -18.69 1.62
N THR A 74 6.10 -17.37 1.69
CA THR A 74 5.87 -16.60 2.92
C THR A 74 4.60 -15.77 2.85
N PHE A 75 4.46 -14.95 1.82
CA PHE A 75 3.34 -14.02 1.67
C PHE A 75 2.33 -14.53 0.64
N THR A 76 1.76 -15.68 0.92
CA THR A 76 0.96 -16.45 -0.05
C THR A 76 -0.44 -15.90 -0.33
N LYS A 77 -0.94 -14.97 0.51
CA LYS A 77 -2.29 -14.44 0.39
C LYS A 77 -2.36 -12.97 0.85
N ARG A 78 -3.33 -12.24 0.29
CA ARG A 78 -3.66 -10.86 0.73
C ARG A 78 -2.43 -9.94 0.74
N CYS A 79 -1.57 -10.05 -0.27
CA CYS A 79 -0.35 -9.28 -0.42
C CYS A 79 -0.50 -8.24 -1.54
N ILE A 80 -0.18 -6.97 -1.23
CA ILE A 80 0.01 -5.94 -2.26
C ILE A 80 1.49 -5.71 -2.51
N ILE A 81 1.87 -5.61 -3.79
CA ILE A 81 3.25 -5.43 -4.24
C ILE A 81 3.34 -4.09 -4.95
N PHE A 82 4.09 -3.15 -4.40
CA PHE A 82 4.28 -1.85 -5.00
C PHE A 82 5.44 -1.85 -5.98
N SER A 83 5.13 -1.48 -7.23
CA SER A 83 6.08 -1.28 -8.33
C SER A 83 6.21 0.20 -8.67
N ARG A 84 7.32 0.59 -9.31
CA ARG A 84 7.57 1.99 -9.69
C ARG A 84 6.76 2.41 -10.92
N THR A 85 6.66 1.53 -11.91
CA THR A 85 6.02 1.82 -13.20
C THR A 85 4.92 0.81 -13.54
N LYS A 86 4.01 1.24 -14.42
CA LYS A 86 2.95 0.40 -14.97
C LYS A 86 3.49 -0.80 -15.75
N GLN A 87 4.57 -0.61 -16.53
CA GLN A 87 5.24 -1.68 -17.25
C GLN A 87 5.81 -2.73 -16.29
N GLN A 88 6.42 -2.28 -15.19
CA GLN A 88 6.92 -3.19 -14.15
C GLN A 88 5.78 -3.93 -13.47
N ALA A 89 4.64 -3.26 -13.19
CA ALA A 89 3.46 -3.92 -12.62
C ALA A 89 2.95 -5.04 -13.53
N HIS A 90 2.77 -4.73 -14.80
CA HIS A 90 2.31 -5.69 -15.81
C HIS A 90 3.29 -6.87 -15.96
N ARG A 91 4.59 -6.58 -16.06
CA ARG A 91 5.64 -7.62 -16.13
C ARG A 91 5.60 -8.55 -14.92
N LEU A 92 5.52 -8.01 -13.71
CA LEU A 92 5.48 -8.81 -12.48
C LEU A 92 4.23 -9.69 -12.43
N LYS A 93 3.06 -9.18 -12.80
CA LYS A 93 1.83 -9.98 -12.90
C LYS A 93 1.99 -11.15 -13.84
N ILE A 94 2.58 -10.93 -15.05
CA ILE A 94 2.82 -11.99 -16.02
C ILE A 94 3.76 -13.06 -15.46
N ILE A 95 4.90 -12.65 -14.90
CA ILE A 95 5.88 -13.55 -14.31
C ILE A 95 5.25 -14.37 -13.18
N MET A 96 4.47 -13.75 -12.30
CA MET A 96 3.76 -14.46 -11.25
C MET A 96 2.77 -15.47 -11.81
N GLY A 97 2.03 -15.12 -12.87
CA GLY A 97 1.10 -16.03 -13.56
C GLY A 97 1.80 -17.25 -14.17
N ILE A 98 2.96 -17.07 -14.82
CA ILE A 98 3.78 -18.17 -15.37
C ILE A 98 4.20 -19.15 -14.26
N HIS A 99 4.43 -18.65 -13.03
CA HIS A 99 4.78 -19.47 -11.87
C HIS A 99 3.57 -19.99 -11.08
N GLY A 100 2.37 -19.92 -11.67
CA GLY A 100 1.14 -20.43 -11.04
C GLY A 100 0.58 -19.58 -9.90
N LEU A 101 1.08 -18.35 -9.70
CA LEU A 101 0.58 -17.43 -8.70
C LEU A 101 -0.57 -16.61 -9.25
N LYS A 102 -1.69 -16.57 -8.53
CA LYS A 102 -2.87 -15.78 -8.91
C LYS A 102 -2.64 -14.31 -8.57
N ALA A 103 -2.34 -13.49 -9.58
CA ALA A 103 -2.02 -12.08 -9.41
C ALA A 103 -2.86 -11.20 -10.33
N CYS A 104 -3.41 -10.12 -9.80
CA CYS A 104 -4.00 -9.02 -10.55
C CYS A 104 -3.07 -7.79 -10.55
N GLU A 105 -3.36 -6.82 -11.43
CA GLU A 105 -2.58 -5.59 -11.54
C GLU A 105 -3.46 -4.36 -11.37
N LEU A 106 -2.86 -3.26 -10.87
CA LEU A 106 -3.57 -2.02 -10.65
C LEU A 106 -2.68 -0.82 -11.00
N HIS A 107 -2.91 -0.20 -12.15
CA HIS A 107 -2.13 0.93 -12.64
C HIS A 107 -2.96 1.87 -13.53
N GLY A 108 -2.35 3.01 -13.92
CA GLY A 108 -3.06 4.10 -14.59
C GLY A 108 -3.60 3.79 -15.99
N ASP A 109 -3.07 2.77 -16.69
CA ASP A 109 -3.52 2.42 -18.05
C ASP A 109 -4.75 1.52 -18.08
N LEU A 110 -5.17 1.00 -16.91
CA LEU A 110 -6.39 0.21 -16.83
C LEU A 110 -7.62 1.10 -16.99
N THR A 111 -8.57 0.63 -17.78
CA THR A 111 -9.91 1.22 -17.82
C THR A 111 -10.60 1.08 -16.46
N GLN A 112 -11.63 1.89 -16.22
CA GLN A 112 -12.37 1.80 -14.95
C GLN A 112 -12.98 0.40 -14.73
N THR A 113 -13.46 -0.23 -15.78
CA THR A 113 -13.99 -1.60 -15.73
C THR A 113 -12.91 -2.61 -15.31
N GLN A 114 -11.72 -2.54 -15.92
CA GLN A 114 -10.61 -3.41 -15.57
C GLN A 114 -10.13 -3.18 -14.12
N ARG A 115 -10.11 -1.93 -13.65
CA ARG A 115 -9.76 -1.61 -12.25
C ARG A 115 -10.74 -2.23 -11.27
N LEU A 116 -12.04 -2.11 -11.55
CA LEU A 116 -13.08 -2.71 -10.70
C LEU A 116 -12.98 -4.23 -10.70
N ALA A 117 -12.75 -4.86 -11.87
CA ALA A 117 -12.54 -6.30 -11.96
C ALA A 117 -11.34 -6.77 -11.14
N ALA A 118 -10.17 -6.11 -11.30
CA ALA A 118 -8.97 -6.45 -10.54
C ALA A 118 -9.16 -6.31 -9.01
N LEU A 119 -9.88 -5.29 -8.58
CA LEU A 119 -10.21 -5.09 -7.16
C LEU A 119 -11.14 -6.19 -6.65
N GLU A 120 -12.11 -6.60 -7.46
CA GLU A 120 -13.04 -7.66 -7.10
C GLU A 120 -12.35 -9.03 -7.04
N GLU A 121 -11.50 -9.38 -8.03
CA GLU A 121 -10.66 -10.58 -8.01
C GLU A 121 -9.82 -10.65 -6.73
N PHE A 122 -9.23 -9.52 -6.32
CA PHE A 122 -8.44 -9.48 -5.09
C PHE A 122 -9.32 -9.54 -3.83
N ARG A 123 -10.49 -8.90 -3.82
CA ARG A 123 -11.44 -8.90 -2.71
C ARG A 123 -12.01 -10.29 -2.45
N THR A 124 -12.37 -11.02 -3.50
CA THR A 124 -12.92 -12.39 -3.42
C THR A 124 -11.84 -13.43 -3.10
N GLY A 125 -10.56 -13.10 -3.30
CA GLY A 125 -9.43 -14.02 -3.12
C GLY A 125 -9.17 -14.88 -4.37
N GLU A 126 -9.81 -14.58 -5.49
CA GLU A 126 -9.49 -15.16 -6.79
C GLU A 126 -8.06 -14.79 -7.19
N ALA A 127 -7.67 -13.51 -7.02
CA ALA A 127 -6.29 -13.09 -7.00
C ALA A 127 -5.78 -13.01 -5.56
N THR A 128 -4.68 -13.70 -5.25
CA THR A 128 -4.04 -13.69 -3.93
C THR A 128 -3.04 -12.55 -3.75
N HIS A 129 -2.55 -12.01 -4.87
CA HIS A 129 -1.59 -10.93 -4.93
C HIS A 129 -2.08 -9.81 -5.85
N MET A 130 -1.79 -8.57 -5.47
CA MET A 130 -2.06 -7.41 -6.32
C MET A 130 -0.75 -6.66 -6.58
N VAL A 131 -0.40 -6.44 -7.83
CA VAL A 131 0.75 -5.61 -8.21
C VAL A 131 0.25 -4.22 -8.58
N ALA A 132 0.67 -3.19 -7.85
CA ALA A 132 0.11 -1.85 -8.00
C ALA A 132 1.18 -0.76 -8.11
N THR A 133 0.81 0.35 -8.76
CA THR A 133 1.56 1.62 -8.67
C THR A 133 0.94 2.53 -7.61
N ASP A 134 1.73 3.44 -7.02
CA ASP A 134 1.25 4.36 -5.98
C ASP A 134 0.02 5.16 -6.38
N VAL A 135 0.04 5.72 -7.59
CA VAL A 135 -1.06 6.58 -8.09
C VAL A 135 -2.36 5.80 -8.15
N ALA A 136 -2.31 4.56 -8.61
CA ALA A 136 -3.49 3.73 -8.77
C ALA A 136 -4.01 3.17 -7.44
N ALA A 137 -3.12 2.95 -6.47
CA ALA A 137 -3.47 2.40 -5.16
C ALA A 137 -3.98 3.47 -4.16
N ARG A 138 -3.80 4.76 -4.46
CA ARG A 138 -4.29 5.84 -3.59
C ARG A 138 -5.81 5.83 -3.48
N GLY A 139 -6.32 6.04 -2.27
CA GLY A 139 -7.76 6.15 -2.00
C GLY A 139 -8.54 4.85 -2.08
N ILE A 140 -7.90 3.73 -2.41
CA ILE A 140 -8.59 2.45 -2.48
C ILE A 140 -8.59 1.82 -1.09
N ASP A 141 -9.76 1.45 -0.62
CA ASP A 141 -9.91 0.66 0.58
C ASP A 141 -9.83 -0.83 0.23
N ILE A 142 -8.72 -1.45 0.62
CA ILE A 142 -8.50 -2.89 0.48
C ILE A 142 -8.53 -3.48 1.88
N SER A 143 -9.68 -3.99 2.27
CA SER A 143 -9.85 -4.63 3.57
C SER A 143 -9.16 -6.01 3.62
N GLY A 144 -8.65 -6.37 4.80
CA GLY A 144 -8.04 -7.67 5.04
C GLY A 144 -6.68 -7.87 4.39
N LEU A 145 -5.97 -6.79 4.08
CA LEU A 145 -4.60 -6.84 3.59
C LEU A 145 -3.68 -7.27 4.75
N THR A 146 -2.89 -8.30 4.52
CA THR A 146 -1.97 -8.82 5.53
C THR A 146 -0.53 -8.38 5.30
N HIS A 147 -0.14 -8.19 4.04
CA HIS A 147 1.24 -7.88 3.67
C HIS A 147 1.32 -6.76 2.64
N VAL A 148 2.29 -5.89 2.85
CA VAL A 148 2.71 -4.87 1.87
C VAL A 148 4.15 -5.13 1.51
N LEU A 149 4.43 -5.32 0.23
CA LEU A 149 5.76 -5.56 -0.30
C LEU A 149 6.19 -4.39 -1.18
N ASN A 150 7.25 -3.71 -0.80
CA ASN A 150 7.85 -2.65 -1.60
C ASN A 150 8.87 -3.24 -2.57
N PHE A 151 8.41 -3.70 -3.74
CA PHE A 151 9.33 -4.13 -4.80
C PHE A 151 10.15 -2.95 -5.33
N ALA A 152 9.56 -1.78 -5.43
CA ALA A 152 10.28 -0.52 -5.60
C ALA A 152 10.14 0.32 -4.33
N LEU A 153 11.26 0.83 -3.82
CA LEU A 153 11.23 1.76 -2.69
C LEU A 153 10.42 3.01 -3.07
N PRO A 154 9.62 3.54 -2.15
CA PRO A 154 8.91 4.79 -2.35
C PRO A 154 9.89 5.97 -2.43
N ASP A 155 9.48 7.03 -3.14
CA ASP A 155 10.33 8.20 -3.35
C ASP A 155 10.30 9.16 -2.16
N SER A 156 9.37 8.97 -1.21
CA SER A 156 9.28 9.80 0.00
C SER A 156 8.82 8.98 1.22
N PRO A 157 9.16 9.43 2.44
CA PRO A 157 8.66 8.83 3.69
C PRO A 157 7.13 8.81 3.77
N GLU A 158 6.46 9.85 3.30
CA GLU A 158 5.00 9.94 3.28
C GLU A 158 4.40 8.84 2.40
N THR A 159 5.00 8.58 1.23
CA THR A 159 4.56 7.49 0.35
C THR A 159 4.76 6.13 1.04
N TYR A 160 5.85 5.96 1.79
CA TYR A 160 6.07 4.76 2.60
C TYR A 160 4.96 4.54 3.62
N ILE A 161 4.61 5.57 4.39
CA ILE A 161 3.53 5.54 5.38
C ILE A 161 2.19 5.23 4.72
N HIS A 162 1.90 5.84 3.57
CA HIS A 162 0.69 5.55 2.81
C HIS A 162 0.60 4.12 2.31
N ARG A 163 1.72 3.50 1.93
CA ARG A 163 1.77 2.09 1.51
C ARG A 163 1.59 1.16 2.72
N THR A 164 2.34 1.38 3.78
CA THR A 164 2.27 0.56 5.01
C THR A 164 0.93 0.70 5.73
N GLY A 165 0.32 1.86 5.69
CA GLY A 165 -1.04 2.12 6.20
C GLY A 165 -2.17 1.36 5.44
N ARG A 166 -1.84 0.55 4.44
CA ARG A 166 -2.78 -0.41 3.84
C ARG A 166 -2.94 -1.66 4.68
N THR A 167 -1.96 -1.98 5.53
CA THR A 167 -2.01 -3.04 6.53
C THR A 167 -1.97 -2.45 7.94
N GLY A 168 -2.14 -3.26 8.98
CA GLY A 168 -2.04 -2.82 10.38
C GLY A 168 -3.20 -1.96 10.88
N ARG A 169 -4.31 -1.83 10.14
CA ARG A 169 -5.50 -1.12 10.61
C ARG A 169 -6.11 -1.87 11.80
N THR A 170 -5.96 -1.30 12.99
CA THR A 170 -6.61 -1.77 14.22
C THR A 170 -8.12 -1.54 14.11
N GLY A 171 -8.86 -2.59 13.87
CA GLY A 171 -10.32 -2.53 13.90
C GLY A 171 -10.99 -3.55 12.99
N ARG A 172 -11.25 -4.75 13.53
CA ARG A 172 -11.94 -5.90 12.92
C ARG A 172 -11.06 -6.79 12.02
N GLY A 173 -10.34 -7.70 12.63
CA GLY A 173 -9.68 -8.80 11.94
C GLY A 173 -8.92 -9.66 12.94
N GLN A 174 -9.31 -10.88 13.03
CA GLN A 174 -8.77 -11.95 13.84
C GLN A 174 -7.25 -11.86 14.03
N ALA A 175 -6.81 -11.97 15.27
CA ALA A 175 -5.44 -12.22 15.63
C ALA A 175 -4.89 -13.38 14.78
N GLY A 176 -4.06 -13.05 13.78
CA GLY A 176 -3.29 -14.02 13.04
C GLY A 176 -2.31 -14.67 14.00
N GLN A 177 -2.43 -15.98 14.19
CA GLN A 177 -1.49 -16.78 14.94
C GLN A 177 -0.09 -16.56 14.37
N GLY A 178 0.79 -16.01 15.20
CA GLY A 178 2.18 -15.79 14.85
C GLY A 178 2.87 -17.12 14.55
N ALA A 179 3.26 -17.32 13.31
CA ALA A 179 4.27 -18.31 12.96
C ALA A 179 5.61 -17.75 13.42
N GLY A 180 6.12 -18.29 14.52
CA GLY A 180 7.40 -17.92 15.08
C GLY A 180 8.54 -18.13 14.07
N ALA A 181 9.05 -17.05 13.53
CA ALA A 181 10.30 -17.07 12.78
C ALA A 181 11.45 -17.28 13.77
N ARG A 182 12.04 -18.47 13.75
CA ARG A 182 13.29 -18.75 14.49
C ARG A 182 14.39 -17.86 13.96
N ARG A 183 14.94 -17.03 14.82
CA ARG A 183 16.15 -16.26 14.56
C ARG A 183 17.31 -17.24 14.40
N HIS A 184 17.82 -17.40 13.20
CA HIS A 184 19.17 -17.95 13.01
C HIS A 184 20.18 -16.80 13.10
N HIS A 185 20.89 -16.76 14.22
CA HIS A 185 22.14 -16.03 14.31
C HIS A 185 23.16 -16.83 13.51
N ALA A 186 23.69 -16.24 12.45
CA ALA A 186 24.90 -16.70 11.80
C ALA A 186 26.04 -15.73 12.20
N HIS A 187 27.07 -16.29 12.80
CA HIS A 187 28.36 -15.66 13.04
C HIS A 187 29.08 -15.35 11.73
#